data_1fa110c09062b1ed5dd78f7f35ab8a76
#
_entry.id   1fa110c09062b1ed5dd78f7f35ab8a76
#
_cell.length_a   1.000
_cell.length_b   1.000
_cell.length_c   1.000
_cell.angle_alpha   90.00
_cell.angle_beta   90.00
_cell.angle_gamma   90.00
#
_symmetry.space_group_name_H-M   'P 1'
#
loop_
_entity.id
_entity.type
_entity.pdbx_description
1 polymer ?
#
loop_
_entity_poly.entity_id
_entity_poly.type
_entity_poly.pdbx_seq_one_letter_code
_entity_poly.pdbx_strand_id
1 'polypeptide(L)'
;MRKKQPSGCFFVVCNFVFDVKFMSPREQEIERRTELSVTRVTKAVFPSTTNHHNTLFGGTALAWMDEVSFIAATRFCRLPLVTVSTDRIDFKHPIAAGSIVELVGRVAAVGNTSLKVEVEVFVESMSCDSREKAIHGLFSFVAIDEDKRPVPVLPGF
;
A
#
# COMPACT_ATOMS: atom_id res chain seq x y z
N MET A 1 46.83 -20.89 56.23
CA MET A 1 45.86 -19.86 55.87
C MET A 1 45.82 -19.74 54.34
N ARG A 2 44.80 -20.29 53.68
CA ARG A 2 44.60 -20.18 52.22
C ARG A 2 43.38 -19.30 52.00
N LYS A 3 43.54 -18.18 51.35
CA LYS A 3 42.48 -17.25 50.94
C LYS A 3 41.78 -17.85 49.72
N LYS A 4 40.46 -18.04 49.83
CA LYS A 4 39.57 -18.35 48.70
C LYS A 4 39.36 -17.10 47.88
N GLN A 5 39.55 -17.21 46.52
CA GLN A 5 39.10 -16.22 45.54
C GLN A 5 37.57 -16.41 45.28
N PRO A 6 36.85 -15.33 45.02
CA PRO A 6 35.43 -15.43 44.65
C PRO A 6 35.32 -15.72 43.14
N SER A 7 34.37 -16.60 42.86
CA SER A 7 33.93 -17.05 41.53
C SER A 7 33.46 -15.89 40.65
N GLY A 8 34.01 -15.83 39.45
CA GLY A 8 33.63 -14.86 38.43
C GLY A 8 32.18 -15.02 37.97
N CYS A 9 31.50 -13.90 37.86
CA CYS A 9 30.24 -13.77 37.14
C CYS A 9 30.43 -14.09 35.67
N PHE A 10 29.79 -15.16 35.21
CA PHE A 10 29.66 -15.45 33.80
C PHE A 10 28.59 -14.51 33.26
N PHE A 11 28.99 -13.47 32.50
CA PHE A 11 28.10 -12.72 31.65
C PHE A 11 27.79 -13.57 30.43
N VAL A 12 26.60 -14.16 30.40
CA VAL A 12 26.06 -14.72 29.16
C VAL A 12 25.62 -13.56 28.28
N VAL A 13 26.46 -13.19 27.32
CA VAL A 13 26.07 -12.30 26.24
C VAL A 13 25.19 -13.12 25.30
N CYS A 14 23.88 -12.87 25.37
CA CYS A 14 22.94 -13.40 24.39
C CYS A 14 23.32 -12.82 23.03
N ASN A 15 24.00 -13.59 22.20
CA ASN A 15 24.25 -13.28 20.79
C ASN A 15 22.90 -13.34 20.04
N PHE A 16 22.15 -12.25 20.01
CA PHE A 16 21.17 -12.00 18.98
C PHE A 16 21.94 -11.70 17.70
N VAL A 17 22.18 -12.73 16.91
CA VAL A 17 22.62 -12.56 15.52
C VAL A 17 21.39 -12.00 14.77
N PHE A 18 21.32 -10.68 14.62
CA PHE A 18 20.47 -10.07 13.61
C PHE A 18 20.99 -10.55 12.27
N ASP A 19 20.25 -11.41 11.63
CA ASP A 19 20.44 -11.81 10.25
C ASP A 19 20.14 -10.57 9.39
N VAL A 20 21.15 -9.71 9.21
CA VAL A 20 21.06 -8.57 8.31
C VAL A 20 21.08 -9.16 6.90
N LYS A 21 19.89 -9.50 6.39
CA LYS A 21 19.73 -9.92 5.01
C LYS A 21 20.26 -8.78 4.12
N PHE A 22 21.41 -9.00 3.51
CA PHE A 22 21.97 -8.05 2.55
C PHE A 22 21.02 -7.95 1.36
N MET A 23 20.22 -6.89 1.33
CA MET A 23 19.33 -6.60 0.22
C MET A 23 20.16 -6.23 -1.01
N SER A 24 19.77 -6.75 -2.17
CA SER A 24 20.37 -6.34 -3.43
C SER A 24 20.09 -4.86 -3.73
N PRO A 25 20.91 -4.18 -4.56
CA PRO A 25 20.65 -2.79 -4.95
C PRO A 25 19.25 -2.58 -5.53
N ARG A 26 18.74 -3.57 -6.28
CA ARG A 26 17.37 -3.54 -6.83
C ARG A 26 16.31 -3.60 -5.72
N GLU A 27 16.47 -4.46 -4.72
CA GLU A 27 15.53 -4.56 -3.59
C GLU A 27 15.51 -3.28 -2.75
N GLN A 28 16.67 -2.68 -2.49
CA GLN A 28 16.77 -1.39 -1.79
C GLN A 28 16.04 -0.27 -2.53
N GLU A 29 16.18 -0.21 -3.87
CA GLU A 29 15.50 0.79 -4.68
C GLU A 29 13.98 0.54 -4.73
N ILE A 30 13.53 -0.73 -4.78
CA ILE A 30 12.11 -1.09 -4.67
C ILE A 30 11.54 -0.60 -3.34
N GLU A 31 12.20 -0.90 -2.23
CA GLU A 31 11.74 -0.49 -0.90
C GLU A 31 11.64 1.03 -0.78
N ARG A 32 12.70 1.74 -1.16
CA ARG A 32 12.74 3.21 -1.16
C ARG A 32 11.60 3.81 -1.99
N ARG A 33 11.37 3.32 -3.22
CA ARG A 33 10.30 3.83 -4.09
C ARG A 33 8.92 3.46 -3.57
N THR A 34 8.76 2.28 -2.98
CA THR A 34 7.50 1.86 -2.36
C THR A 34 7.08 2.82 -1.26
N GLU A 35 8.00 3.20 -0.37
CA GLU A 35 7.71 4.16 0.70
C GLU A 35 7.34 5.54 0.16
N LEU A 36 8.11 6.05 -0.82
CA LEU A 36 7.88 7.36 -1.43
C LEU A 36 6.61 7.43 -2.28
N SER A 37 6.12 6.31 -2.77
CA SER A 37 4.93 6.23 -3.63
C SER A 37 3.62 6.13 -2.87
N VAL A 38 3.65 5.87 -1.55
CA VAL A 38 2.43 5.77 -0.74
C VAL A 38 1.55 6.99 -0.97
N THR A 39 0.32 6.72 -1.37
CA THR A 39 -0.66 7.76 -1.72
C THR A 39 -1.84 7.67 -0.78
N ARG A 40 -2.17 8.78 -0.12
CA ARG A 40 -3.32 8.91 0.77
C ARG A 40 -4.23 10.00 0.24
N VAL A 41 -5.52 9.69 0.14
CA VAL A 41 -6.56 10.63 -0.28
C VAL A 41 -7.73 10.50 0.67
N THR A 42 -8.16 11.62 1.24
CA THR A 42 -9.32 11.67 2.13
C THR A 42 -10.48 12.37 1.42
N LYS A 43 -11.67 11.81 1.51
CA LYS A 43 -12.90 12.34 0.90
C LYS A 43 -14.05 12.27 1.91
N ALA A 44 -15.00 13.20 1.82
CA ALA A 44 -16.28 13.10 2.51
C ALA A 44 -17.32 12.45 1.58
N VAL A 45 -18.16 11.59 2.13
CA VAL A 45 -19.23 10.93 1.40
C VAL A 45 -20.48 11.78 1.42
N PHE A 46 -20.73 12.50 0.33
CA PHE A 46 -21.92 13.33 0.15
C PHE A 46 -23.07 12.56 -0.51
N PRO A 47 -24.32 13.03 -0.39
CA PRO A 47 -25.48 12.40 -1.04
C PRO A 47 -25.31 12.20 -2.55
N SER A 48 -24.59 13.07 -3.25
CA SER A 48 -24.30 12.95 -4.69
C SER A 48 -23.43 11.74 -5.07
N THR A 49 -22.74 11.13 -4.10
CA THR A 49 -21.87 9.95 -4.30
C THR A 49 -22.49 8.67 -3.76
N THR A 50 -23.76 8.72 -3.30
CA THR A 50 -24.44 7.58 -2.69
C THR A 50 -25.44 6.93 -3.63
N ASN A 51 -25.82 5.69 -3.31
CA ASN A 51 -26.88 4.94 -3.94
C ASN A 51 -28.24 5.20 -3.23
N HIS A 52 -29.30 4.50 -3.67
CA HIS A 52 -30.65 4.60 -3.10
C HIS A 52 -30.77 4.09 -1.65
N HIS A 53 -29.74 3.47 -1.10
CA HIS A 53 -29.65 3.06 0.31
C HIS A 53 -28.92 4.10 1.17
N ASN A 54 -28.59 5.28 0.64
CA ASN A 54 -27.76 6.30 1.30
C ASN A 54 -26.37 5.81 1.71
N THR A 55 -25.82 4.85 0.97
CA THR A 55 -24.44 4.38 1.13
C THR A 55 -23.62 4.70 -0.10
N LEU A 56 -22.30 4.85 0.06
CA LEU A 56 -21.37 5.13 -1.04
C LEU A 56 -21.61 4.15 -2.19
N PHE A 57 -21.82 4.69 -3.40
CA PHE A 57 -22.02 3.86 -4.58
C PHE A 57 -20.73 3.10 -4.92
N GLY A 58 -20.82 1.77 -5.11
CA GLY A 58 -19.67 0.91 -5.35
C GLY A 58 -18.82 1.35 -6.55
N GLY A 59 -19.47 1.81 -7.64
CA GLY A 59 -18.76 2.35 -8.80
C GLY A 59 -17.96 3.61 -8.49
N THR A 60 -18.46 4.49 -7.62
CA THR A 60 -17.74 5.68 -7.15
C THR A 60 -16.53 5.28 -6.29
N ALA A 61 -16.72 4.31 -5.40
CA ALA A 61 -15.61 3.78 -4.59
C ALA A 61 -14.51 3.19 -5.48
N LEU A 62 -14.88 2.38 -6.49
CA LEU A 62 -13.93 1.81 -7.44
C LEU A 62 -13.18 2.87 -8.25
N ALA A 63 -13.86 3.92 -8.70
CA ALA A 63 -13.22 5.01 -9.42
C ALA A 63 -12.18 5.74 -8.55
N TRP A 64 -12.49 5.99 -7.29
CA TRP A 64 -11.53 6.58 -6.34
C TRP A 64 -10.36 5.65 -6.05
N MET A 65 -10.60 4.34 -5.94
CA MET A 65 -9.54 3.35 -5.73
C MET A 65 -8.61 3.26 -6.94
N ASP A 66 -9.15 3.26 -8.16
CA ASP A 66 -8.35 3.25 -9.39
C ASP A 66 -7.48 4.52 -9.49
N GLU A 67 -8.05 5.71 -9.22
CA GLU A 67 -7.30 6.97 -9.18
C GLU A 67 -6.12 6.92 -8.20
N VAL A 68 -6.36 6.47 -6.96
CA VAL A 68 -5.32 6.39 -5.91
C VAL A 68 -4.26 5.35 -6.27
N SER A 69 -4.66 4.21 -6.83
CA SER A 69 -3.74 3.16 -7.27
C SER A 69 -2.85 3.62 -8.42
N PHE A 70 -3.43 4.33 -9.41
CA PHE A 70 -2.70 4.92 -10.53
C PHE A 70 -1.67 5.96 -10.06
N ILE A 71 -2.05 6.84 -9.12
CA ILE A 71 -1.13 7.84 -8.56
C ILE A 71 0.03 7.15 -7.84
N ALA A 72 -0.23 6.12 -7.03
CA ALA A 72 0.81 5.37 -6.33
C ALA A 72 1.75 4.67 -7.32
N ALA A 73 1.21 3.99 -8.34
CA ALA A 73 1.99 3.35 -9.38
C ALA A 73 2.86 4.35 -10.16
N THR A 74 2.29 5.50 -10.53
CA THR A 74 3.00 6.57 -11.26
C THR A 74 4.13 7.17 -10.41
N ARG A 75 3.90 7.39 -9.11
CA ARG A 75 4.95 7.88 -8.19
C ARG A 75 6.10 6.90 -8.06
N PHE A 76 5.83 5.59 -8.15
CA PHE A 76 6.84 4.55 -8.05
C PHE A 76 7.77 4.52 -9.27
N CYS A 77 7.26 4.44 -10.49
CA CYS A 77 8.09 4.20 -11.69
C CYS A 77 8.30 5.43 -12.58
N ARG A 78 7.43 6.47 -12.51
CA ARG A 78 7.48 7.67 -13.34
C ARG A 78 7.47 7.40 -14.85
N LEU A 79 6.78 6.34 -15.25
CA LEU A 79 6.58 5.93 -16.64
C LEU A 79 5.09 5.98 -17.00
N PRO A 80 4.74 6.01 -18.30
CA PRO A 80 3.37 5.77 -18.73
C PRO A 80 2.90 4.38 -18.27
N LEU A 81 1.71 4.32 -17.68
CA LEU A 81 1.12 3.12 -17.12
C LEU A 81 -0.29 2.90 -17.67
N VAL A 82 -0.65 1.63 -17.82
CA VAL A 82 -2.02 1.20 -18.11
C VAL A 82 -2.51 0.25 -17.03
N THR A 83 -3.73 0.45 -16.56
CA THR A 83 -4.43 -0.52 -15.69
C THR A 83 -4.81 -1.71 -16.55
N VAL A 84 -4.35 -2.91 -16.19
CA VAL A 84 -4.62 -4.13 -16.98
C VAL A 84 -5.63 -5.03 -16.31
N SER A 85 -5.71 -5.02 -14.99
CA SER A 85 -6.71 -5.78 -14.23
C SER A 85 -6.87 -5.24 -12.83
N THR A 86 -8.04 -5.52 -12.26
CA THR A 86 -8.30 -5.45 -10.83
C THR A 86 -8.54 -6.87 -10.35
N ASP A 87 -7.86 -7.28 -9.29
CA ASP A 87 -8.16 -8.52 -8.60
C ASP A 87 -9.42 -8.31 -7.73
N ARG A 88 -9.79 -9.32 -6.94
CA ARG A 88 -10.95 -9.28 -6.08
C ARG A 88 -11.02 -7.99 -5.26
N ILE A 89 -12.15 -7.28 -5.36
CA ILE A 89 -12.48 -6.13 -4.53
C ILE A 89 -13.48 -6.60 -3.46
N ASP A 90 -13.10 -6.47 -2.20
CA ASP A 90 -13.93 -6.88 -1.07
C ASP A 90 -14.56 -5.64 -0.41
N PHE A 91 -15.89 -5.57 -0.44
CA PHE A 91 -16.69 -4.59 0.31
C PHE A 91 -17.13 -5.23 1.61
N LYS A 92 -16.47 -4.88 2.71
CA LYS A 92 -16.74 -5.49 4.03
C LYS A 92 -17.92 -4.84 4.74
N HIS A 93 -18.03 -3.52 4.62
CA HIS A 93 -19.04 -2.73 5.29
C HIS A 93 -19.61 -1.67 4.34
N PRO A 94 -20.93 -1.37 4.41
CA PRO A 94 -21.50 -0.23 3.71
C PRO A 94 -20.98 1.08 4.33
N ILE A 95 -20.68 2.05 3.49
CA ILE A 95 -20.18 3.37 3.92
C ILE A 95 -21.33 4.36 3.79
N ALA A 96 -21.82 4.87 4.91
CA ALA A 96 -22.98 5.76 4.94
C ALA A 96 -22.64 7.17 4.41
N ALA A 97 -23.67 7.89 3.92
CA ALA A 97 -23.55 9.33 3.68
C ALA A 97 -23.16 10.06 4.97
N GLY A 98 -22.33 11.09 4.85
CA GLY A 98 -21.80 11.83 6.01
C GLY A 98 -20.61 11.15 6.68
N SER A 99 -20.06 10.05 6.14
CA SER A 99 -18.80 9.48 6.60
C SER A 99 -17.61 10.18 5.94
N ILE A 100 -16.45 10.08 6.57
CA ILE A 100 -15.15 10.39 5.98
C ILE A 100 -14.52 9.08 5.53
N VAL A 101 -13.92 9.05 4.34
CA VAL A 101 -13.16 7.91 3.84
C VAL A 101 -11.72 8.31 3.54
N GLU A 102 -10.78 7.52 4.02
CA GLU A 102 -9.37 7.62 3.64
C GLU A 102 -9.01 6.42 2.75
N LEU A 103 -8.51 6.72 1.55
CA LEU A 103 -7.98 5.73 0.63
C LEU A 103 -6.46 5.72 0.74
N VAL A 104 -5.87 4.56 0.91
CA VAL A 104 -4.41 4.38 1.02
C VAL A 104 -3.95 3.43 -0.05
N GLY A 105 -3.22 3.94 -1.04
CA GLY A 105 -2.58 3.16 -2.10
C GLY A 105 -1.10 2.90 -1.80
N ARG A 106 -0.67 1.64 -1.95
CA ARG A 106 0.71 1.21 -1.73
C ARG A 106 1.11 0.18 -2.78
N VAL A 107 2.32 0.29 -3.32
CA VAL A 107 2.88 -0.76 -4.18
C VAL A 107 3.10 -2.02 -3.35
N ALA A 108 2.45 -3.12 -3.72
CA ALA A 108 2.49 -4.39 -3.02
C ALA A 108 3.43 -5.40 -3.69
N ALA A 109 3.60 -5.30 -5.01
CA ALA A 109 4.52 -6.17 -5.75
C ALA A 109 5.08 -5.47 -6.98
N VAL A 110 6.32 -5.79 -7.32
CA VAL A 110 7.06 -5.23 -8.45
C VAL A 110 7.58 -6.36 -9.32
N GLY A 111 7.06 -6.45 -10.54
CA GLY A 111 7.55 -7.36 -11.58
C GLY A 111 8.66 -6.74 -12.43
N ASN A 112 8.86 -7.28 -13.62
CA ASN A 112 9.77 -6.67 -14.58
C ASN A 112 9.12 -5.46 -15.29
N THR A 113 7.96 -5.65 -15.88
CA THR A 113 7.20 -4.62 -16.62
C THR A 113 5.89 -4.23 -15.93
N SER A 114 5.60 -4.79 -14.76
CA SER A 114 4.32 -4.65 -14.09
C SER A 114 4.47 -4.27 -12.62
N LEU A 115 3.43 -3.63 -12.08
CA LEU A 115 3.27 -3.29 -10.68
C LEU A 115 1.93 -3.80 -10.18
N LYS A 116 1.88 -4.23 -8.92
CA LYS A 116 0.62 -4.43 -8.20
C LYS A 116 0.51 -3.39 -7.09
N VAL A 117 -0.61 -2.70 -7.05
CA VAL A 117 -0.92 -1.68 -6.03
C VAL A 117 -2.11 -2.15 -5.22
N GLU A 118 -1.90 -2.27 -3.92
CA GLU A 118 -2.95 -2.51 -2.94
C GLU A 118 -3.59 -1.18 -2.57
N VAL A 119 -4.93 -1.14 -2.54
CA VAL A 119 -5.69 0.00 -2.06
C VAL A 119 -6.61 -0.44 -0.93
N GLU A 120 -6.45 0.22 0.20
CA GLU A 120 -7.30 0.06 1.36
C GLU A 120 -8.14 1.31 1.54
N VAL A 121 -9.44 1.13 1.82
CA VAL A 121 -10.35 2.23 2.14
C VAL A 121 -10.79 2.08 3.59
N PHE A 122 -10.50 3.09 4.37
CA PHE A 122 -10.94 3.20 5.75
C PHE A 122 -12.10 4.18 5.85
N VAL A 123 -13.08 3.85 6.67
CA VAL A 123 -14.21 4.72 6.98
C VAL A 123 -14.08 5.24 8.39
N GLU A 124 -14.41 6.51 8.56
CA GLU A 124 -14.43 7.22 9.84
C GLU A 124 -15.78 7.88 10.03
N SER A 125 -16.29 7.87 11.26
CA SER A 125 -17.48 8.61 11.62
C SER A 125 -17.13 10.07 11.87
N MET A 126 -18.03 11.00 11.51
CA MET A 126 -17.87 12.42 11.88
C MET A 126 -18.08 12.69 13.38
N SER A 127 -18.65 11.75 14.12
CA SER A 127 -19.08 11.95 15.51
C SER A 127 -18.23 11.20 16.54
N CYS A 128 -17.33 10.32 16.12
CA CYS A 128 -16.47 9.55 17.03
C CYS A 128 -15.16 9.15 16.35
N ASP A 129 -14.14 8.85 17.15
CA ASP A 129 -12.80 8.45 16.70
C ASP A 129 -12.75 6.96 16.23
N SER A 130 -13.78 6.51 15.50
CA SER A 130 -13.81 5.18 14.92
C SER A 130 -13.15 5.19 13.53
N ARG A 131 -12.28 4.22 13.27
CA ARG A 131 -11.66 4.03 11.96
C ARG A 131 -11.61 2.54 11.62
N GLU A 132 -12.31 2.15 10.57
CA GLU A 132 -12.48 0.75 10.18
C GLU A 132 -12.12 0.55 8.71
N LYS A 133 -11.53 -0.59 8.37
CA LYS A 133 -11.27 -0.97 6.98
C LYS A 133 -12.57 -1.46 6.34
N ALA A 134 -13.09 -0.67 5.40
CA ALA A 134 -14.36 -0.94 4.72
C ALA A 134 -14.19 -1.65 3.37
N ILE A 135 -13.15 -1.30 2.59
CA ILE A 135 -12.90 -1.88 1.27
C ILE A 135 -11.42 -2.20 1.13
N HIS A 136 -11.13 -3.26 0.37
CA HIS A 136 -9.78 -3.65 0.00
C HIS A 136 -9.78 -4.12 -1.45
N GLY A 137 -8.73 -3.78 -2.21
CA GLY A 137 -8.56 -4.21 -3.58
C GLY A 137 -7.11 -4.16 -4.05
N LEU A 138 -6.83 -4.90 -5.12
CA LEU A 138 -5.52 -4.98 -5.73
C LEU A 138 -5.63 -4.63 -7.22
N PHE A 139 -4.82 -3.69 -7.68
CA PHE A 139 -4.79 -3.18 -9.06
C PHE A 139 -3.46 -3.53 -9.71
N SER A 140 -3.53 -4.02 -10.95
CA SER A 140 -2.34 -4.39 -11.72
C SER A 140 -2.11 -3.40 -12.84
N PHE A 141 -0.87 -2.90 -12.94
CA PHE A 141 -0.42 -1.95 -13.94
C PHE A 141 0.72 -2.51 -14.77
N VAL A 142 0.82 -2.10 -16.02
CA VAL A 142 1.95 -2.38 -16.90
C VAL A 142 2.54 -1.06 -17.39
N ALA A 143 3.86 -0.93 -17.28
CA ALA A 143 4.58 0.20 -17.85
C ALA A 143 4.74 0.01 -19.36
N ILE A 144 4.50 1.07 -20.13
CA ILE A 144 4.53 1.05 -21.59
C ILE A 144 5.37 2.19 -22.14
N ASP A 145 5.92 1.97 -23.34
CA ASP A 145 6.54 3.02 -24.17
C ASP A 145 5.53 3.78 -25.04
N GLU A 146 6.03 4.65 -25.91
CA GLU A 146 5.23 5.42 -26.87
C GLU A 146 4.50 4.53 -27.90
N ASP A 147 5.08 3.36 -28.22
CA ASP A 147 4.48 2.34 -29.10
C ASP A 147 3.51 1.40 -28.36
N LYS A 148 3.22 1.67 -27.07
CA LYS A 148 2.38 0.84 -26.17
C LYS A 148 2.96 -0.56 -25.91
N ARG A 149 4.27 -0.75 -26.03
CA ARG A 149 4.96 -2.00 -25.67
C ARG A 149 5.38 -2.00 -24.22
N PRO A 150 5.27 -3.15 -23.51
CA PRO A 150 5.71 -3.25 -22.13
C PRO A 150 7.21 -2.94 -21.97
N VAL A 151 7.55 -2.09 -20.99
CA VAL A 151 8.92 -1.70 -20.65
C VAL A 151 9.21 -1.97 -19.15
N PRO A 152 10.51 -2.17 -18.79
CA PRO A 152 10.86 -2.38 -17.39
C PRO A 152 10.44 -1.21 -16.49
N VAL A 153 9.79 -1.51 -15.35
CA VAL A 153 9.35 -0.50 -14.37
C VAL A 153 10.51 0.14 -13.58
N LEU A 154 11.67 -0.52 -13.59
CA LEU A 154 12.92 -0.04 -13.01
C LEU A 154 14.04 -0.15 -14.05
N PRO A 155 14.10 0.77 -15.01
CA PRO A 155 15.18 0.76 -16.00
C PRO A 155 16.52 1.01 -15.29
N GLY A 156 17.51 0.14 -15.55
CA GLY A 156 18.83 0.23 -14.95
C GLY A 156 19.08 -0.66 -13.72
N PHE A 157 18.12 -1.51 -13.34
CA PHE A 157 18.24 -2.50 -12.25
C PHE A 157 17.89 -3.92 -12.69
#